data_fd8b313147a2e76ea6bef97e4ac25db2
#
_entry.id   fd8b313147a2e76ea6bef97e4ac25db2
#
_cell.length_a   1.000
_cell.length_b   1.000
_cell.length_c   1.000
_cell.angle_alpha   90.00
_cell.angle_beta   90.00
_cell.angle_gamma   90.00
#
_symmetry.space_group_name_H-M   'P 1'
#
loop_
_entity.id
_entity.type
_entity.pdbx_description
1 polymer ?
#
loop_
_entity_poly.entity_id
_entity_poly.type
_entity_poly.pdbx_seq_one_letter_code
_entity_poly.pdbx_strand_id
1 'polypeptide(L)'
;MKLRYILCAALAIGMTATAQEQVKFEDYFLPKTMRLDYYHAGDAKSEHFFLDEVIEEPYWAGNKHYLVDDRNVGNHRFEVKDKATGKVIYSRGFNTLFNEWQCTPEARITSKAMPEGVVFPYPKNDVIVEFYTRENRTGKMHKKWSYEVDADSYFVRRSRPTLSTMDIHYTGNPAQRVDVVIIPEGYTEAEKDKFVAAANAFAKDILSYHPYTEYADKFNFRAVWAPSEESGISIPGEHLWRSTALDAHYYTFDSERYQMFEDYQRVLDIAANVPYEIIYVLTNSQKYGGGGIYNFYGISAANIPGASTRKT
;
A
#
# COMPACT_ATOMS: atom_id res chain seq x y z
N MET A 1 -8.81 45.62 -63.42
CA MET A 1 -8.46 45.30 -62.03
C MET A 1 -9.43 44.18 -61.56
N LYS A 2 -8.96 42.92 -61.53
CA LYS A 2 -9.80 41.78 -61.14
C LYS A 2 -9.41 41.34 -59.73
N LEU A 3 -10.29 41.51 -58.74
CA LEU A 3 -10.14 41.14 -57.37
C LEU A 3 -10.40 39.61 -57.22
N ARG A 4 -9.35 38.85 -56.88
CA ARG A 4 -9.46 37.42 -56.58
C ARG A 4 -9.80 37.24 -55.10
N TYR A 5 -10.95 36.73 -54.77
CA TYR A 5 -11.33 36.27 -53.42
C TYR A 5 -10.72 34.89 -53.21
N ILE A 6 -9.78 34.81 -52.23
CA ILE A 6 -9.29 33.53 -51.73
C ILE A 6 -10.21 33.09 -50.61
N LEU A 7 -10.92 32.00 -50.82
CA LEU A 7 -11.80 31.36 -49.83
C LEU A 7 -10.94 30.43 -48.96
N CYS A 8 -10.55 30.86 -47.74
CA CYS A 8 -9.96 29.99 -46.76
C CYS A 8 -11.03 29.11 -46.09
N ALA A 9 -11.15 27.85 -46.53
CA ALA A 9 -11.93 26.86 -45.82
C ALA A 9 -11.13 26.38 -44.58
N ALA A 10 -11.51 26.85 -43.41
CA ALA A 10 -10.98 26.34 -42.15
C ALA A 10 -11.61 24.97 -41.88
N LEU A 11 -10.82 23.90 -42.03
CA LEU A 11 -11.21 22.57 -41.58
C LEU A 11 -11.16 22.55 -40.07
N ALA A 12 -12.26 22.70 -39.38
CA ALA A 12 -12.38 22.44 -37.94
C ALA A 12 -12.36 20.92 -37.73
N ILE A 13 -11.17 20.36 -37.47
CA ILE A 13 -11.03 19.01 -36.97
C ILE A 13 -11.55 19.06 -35.51
N GLY A 14 -12.80 18.70 -35.32
CA GLY A 14 -13.38 18.47 -34.01
C GLY A 14 -12.66 17.30 -33.33
N MET A 15 -11.67 17.59 -32.48
CA MET A 15 -11.21 16.63 -31.49
C MET A 15 -12.40 16.40 -30.52
N THR A 16 -13.20 15.40 -30.78
CA THR A 16 -14.08 14.83 -29.75
C THR A 16 -13.16 14.17 -28.74
N ALA A 17 -12.81 14.89 -27.68
CA ALA A 17 -12.31 14.28 -26.46
C ALA A 17 -13.47 13.39 -25.97
N THR A 18 -13.41 12.09 -26.25
CA THR A 18 -14.28 11.11 -25.61
C THR A 18 -13.91 11.16 -24.14
N ALA A 19 -14.76 11.80 -23.33
CA ALA A 19 -14.66 11.69 -21.88
C ALA A 19 -14.64 10.19 -21.56
N GLN A 20 -13.55 9.71 -20.99
CA GLN A 20 -13.44 8.30 -20.60
C GLN A 20 -14.59 8.04 -19.63
N GLU A 21 -15.49 7.16 -19.99
CA GLU A 21 -16.65 6.84 -19.17
C GLU A 21 -16.19 6.38 -17.80
N GLN A 22 -16.62 7.08 -16.76
CA GLN A 22 -16.21 6.81 -15.39
C GLN A 22 -16.59 5.38 -15.01
N VAL A 23 -15.62 4.62 -14.48
CA VAL A 23 -15.85 3.26 -14.00
C VAL A 23 -16.74 3.33 -12.76
N LYS A 24 -17.88 2.65 -12.78
CA LYS A 24 -18.76 2.52 -11.62
C LYS A 24 -18.40 1.26 -10.86
N PHE A 25 -18.25 1.37 -9.55
CA PHE A 25 -17.87 0.25 -8.67
C PHE A 25 -18.84 -0.93 -8.81
N GLU A 26 -20.13 -0.63 -8.76
CA GLU A 26 -21.20 -1.62 -8.76
C GLU A 26 -21.30 -2.44 -10.06
N ASP A 27 -20.76 -1.95 -11.17
CA ASP A 27 -20.76 -2.67 -12.44
C ASP A 27 -19.72 -3.78 -12.47
N TYR A 28 -18.58 -3.58 -11.82
CA TYR A 28 -17.41 -4.46 -11.94
C TYR A 28 -17.01 -5.17 -10.65
N PHE A 29 -17.40 -4.67 -9.46
CA PHE A 29 -16.80 -5.11 -8.21
C PHE A 29 -17.83 -5.51 -7.15
N LEU A 30 -17.37 -6.35 -6.22
CA LEU A 30 -18.03 -6.70 -4.97
C LEU A 30 -17.38 -5.90 -3.80
N PRO A 31 -18.09 -5.68 -2.67
CA PRO A 31 -17.56 -4.95 -1.52
C PRO A 31 -16.61 -5.81 -0.66
N LYS A 32 -15.69 -6.49 -1.32
CA LYS A 32 -14.62 -7.31 -0.77
C LYS A 32 -13.30 -6.90 -1.44
N THR A 33 -12.18 -7.37 -0.92
CA THR A 33 -10.86 -7.15 -1.51
C THR A 33 -10.39 -8.42 -2.22
N MET A 34 -9.81 -8.25 -3.39
CA MET A 34 -8.92 -9.22 -4.00
C MET A 34 -7.49 -8.77 -3.76
N ARG A 35 -6.68 -9.64 -3.18
CA ARG A 35 -5.25 -9.46 -2.96
C ARG A 35 -4.49 -10.41 -3.86
N LEU A 36 -3.49 -9.90 -4.54
CA LEU A 36 -2.58 -10.68 -5.38
C LEU A 36 -1.19 -10.59 -4.77
N ASP A 37 -0.74 -11.70 -4.19
CA ASP A 37 0.58 -11.85 -3.61
C ASP A 37 1.57 -12.34 -4.65
N TYR A 38 2.75 -11.77 -4.63
CA TYR A 38 3.81 -12.09 -5.57
C TYR A 38 5.19 -11.89 -4.94
N TYR A 39 6.18 -12.53 -5.54
CA TYR A 39 7.59 -12.24 -5.26
C TYR A 39 8.10 -11.22 -6.28
N HIS A 40 8.63 -10.10 -5.79
CA HIS A 40 9.36 -9.12 -6.57
C HIS A 40 10.83 -9.45 -6.49
N ALA A 41 11.46 -9.85 -7.60
CA ALA A 41 12.78 -10.44 -7.60
C ALA A 41 13.69 -9.85 -8.68
N GLY A 42 15.00 -9.93 -8.45
CA GLY A 42 16.00 -9.47 -9.42
C GLY A 42 17.26 -8.91 -8.77
N ASP A 43 17.89 -7.97 -9.45
CA ASP A 43 19.12 -7.29 -9.07
C ASP A 43 19.08 -5.80 -9.48
N ALA A 44 20.19 -5.07 -9.42
CA ALA A 44 20.26 -3.66 -9.81
C ALA A 44 19.86 -3.38 -11.27
N LYS A 45 19.75 -4.39 -12.14
CA LYS A 45 19.50 -4.24 -13.58
C LYS A 45 18.28 -5.02 -14.08
N SER A 46 17.88 -6.02 -13.34
CA SER A 46 16.77 -6.93 -13.68
C SER A 46 15.66 -6.88 -12.65
N GLU A 47 14.43 -7.09 -13.12
CA GLU A 47 13.21 -7.04 -12.32
C GLU A 47 12.24 -8.09 -12.86
N HIS A 48 11.73 -8.94 -11.99
CA HIS A 48 10.81 -10.03 -12.28
C HIS A 48 9.72 -10.11 -11.21
N PHE A 49 8.53 -10.53 -11.63
CA PHE A 49 7.39 -10.76 -10.75
C PHE A 49 6.95 -12.22 -10.90
N PHE A 50 6.74 -12.90 -9.78
CA PHE A 50 6.29 -14.28 -9.74
C PHE A 50 5.08 -14.37 -8.82
N LEU A 51 3.97 -14.91 -9.34
CA LEU A 51 2.79 -15.14 -8.53
C LEU A 51 3.12 -16.02 -7.33
N ASP A 52 2.61 -15.66 -6.17
CA ASP A 52 2.55 -16.52 -5.00
C ASP A 52 1.12 -17.06 -4.85
N GLU A 53 0.17 -16.23 -4.44
CA GLU A 53 -1.22 -16.64 -4.31
C GLU A 53 -2.21 -15.51 -4.62
N VAL A 54 -3.49 -15.89 -4.78
CA VAL A 54 -4.62 -14.96 -4.90
C VAL A 54 -5.54 -15.14 -3.70
N ILE A 55 -5.93 -14.04 -3.04
CA ILE A 55 -6.65 -14.07 -1.76
C ILE A 55 -7.91 -13.21 -1.84
N GLU A 56 -9.02 -13.76 -1.33
CA GLU A 56 -10.23 -12.97 -1.01
C GLU A 56 -10.11 -12.48 0.44
N GLU A 57 -10.10 -11.16 0.65
CA GLU A 57 -10.24 -10.55 1.97
C GLU A 57 -11.67 -10.03 2.17
N PRO A 58 -12.18 -10.02 3.42
CA PRO A 58 -13.61 -9.83 3.66
C PRO A 58 -14.13 -8.42 3.40
N TYR A 59 -13.27 -7.40 3.39
CA TYR A 59 -13.68 -6.00 3.36
C TYR A 59 -13.01 -5.23 2.23
N TRP A 60 -13.75 -4.34 1.57
CA TRP A 60 -13.20 -3.27 0.77
C TRP A 60 -13.47 -1.92 1.43
N ALA A 61 -12.43 -1.23 1.87
CA ALA A 61 -12.52 0.10 2.48
C ALA A 61 -12.23 1.23 1.49
N GLY A 62 -11.54 0.92 0.38
CA GLY A 62 -11.07 1.94 -0.57
C GLY A 62 -12.19 2.70 -1.29
N ASN A 63 -11.81 3.83 -1.85
CA ASN A 63 -12.72 4.75 -2.54
C ASN A 63 -13.42 4.06 -3.73
N LYS A 64 -14.77 4.12 -3.76
CA LYS A 64 -15.59 3.53 -4.82
C LYS A 64 -15.82 4.47 -6.03
N HIS A 65 -15.47 5.74 -5.90
CA HIS A 65 -15.67 6.76 -6.92
C HIS A 65 -14.39 7.12 -7.68
N TYR A 66 -13.21 6.77 -7.13
CA TYR A 66 -11.91 7.00 -7.74
C TYR A 66 -11.16 5.67 -7.89
N LEU A 67 -11.58 4.90 -8.90
CA LEU A 67 -11.08 3.54 -9.14
C LEU A 67 -9.84 3.52 -10.04
N VAL A 68 -9.74 4.42 -10.99
CA VAL A 68 -8.60 4.53 -11.91
C VAL A 68 -7.77 5.74 -11.51
N ASP A 69 -6.51 5.50 -11.12
CA ASP A 69 -5.57 6.54 -10.71
C ASP A 69 -4.97 7.26 -11.93
N ASP A 70 -5.25 8.54 -12.06
CA ASP A 70 -4.78 9.43 -13.13
C ASP A 70 -3.59 10.31 -12.71
N ARG A 71 -3.19 10.27 -11.42
CA ARG A 71 -2.11 11.12 -10.90
C ARG A 71 -0.72 10.72 -11.39
N ASN A 72 -0.57 9.47 -11.85
CA ASN A 72 0.67 8.92 -12.36
C ASN A 72 1.86 9.11 -11.39
N VAL A 73 1.65 8.85 -10.09
CA VAL A 73 2.66 8.92 -9.03
C VAL A 73 3.15 7.51 -8.68
N GLY A 74 4.39 7.38 -8.20
CA GLY A 74 5.02 6.11 -7.86
C GLY A 74 5.95 5.58 -8.95
N ASN A 75 6.88 4.70 -8.54
CA ASN A 75 7.80 4.02 -9.46
C ASN A 75 7.16 2.81 -10.12
N HIS A 76 6.14 2.26 -9.50
CA HIS A 76 5.34 1.17 -10.03
C HIS A 76 3.89 1.59 -10.19
N ARG A 77 3.19 0.89 -11.05
CA ARG A 77 1.74 0.97 -11.23
C ARG A 77 1.20 -0.41 -11.55
N PHE A 78 0.06 -0.76 -11.01
CA PHE A 78 -0.72 -1.88 -11.53
C PHE A 78 -2.05 -1.41 -12.10
N GLU A 79 -2.53 -2.12 -13.09
CA GLU A 79 -3.83 -1.94 -13.73
C GLU A 79 -4.61 -3.25 -13.68
N VAL A 80 -5.88 -3.16 -13.30
CA VAL A 80 -6.83 -4.27 -13.39
C VAL A 80 -7.72 -4.00 -14.59
N LYS A 81 -7.72 -4.92 -15.54
CA LYS A 81 -8.51 -4.83 -16.78
C LYS A 81 -9.60 -5.89 -16.77
N ASP A 82 -10.81 -5.50 -17.08
CA ASP A 82 -11.86 -6.46 -17.39
C ASP A 82 -11.44 -7.30 -18.61
N LYS A 83 -11.36 -8.62 -18.42
CA LYS A 83 -10.80 -9.54 -19.43
C LYS A 83 -11.62 -9.55 -20.73
N ALA A 84 -12.94 -9.40 -20.63
CA ALA A 84 -13.83 -9.45 -21.78
C ALA A 84 -13.71 -8.21 -22.69
N THR A 85 -13.49 -7.04 -22.11
CA THR A 85 -13.50 -5.75 -22.84
C THR A 85 -12.12 -5.12 -22.98
N GLY A 86 -11.15 -5.54 -22.16
CA GLY A 86 -9.84 -4.90 -22.05
C GLY A 86 -9.85 -3.52 -21.38
N LYS A 87 -11.03 -3.06 -20.88
CA LYS A 87 -11.17 -1.77 -20.20
C LYS A 87 -10.42 -1.79 -18.87
N VAL A 88 -9.62 -0.76 -18.58
CA VAL A 88 -9.03 -0.56 -17.24
C VAL A 88 -10.16 -0.19 -16.28
N ILE A 89 -10.39 -1.01 -15.27
CA ILE A 89 -11.45 -0.83 -14.27
C ILE A 89 -10.91 -0.43 -12.90
N TYR A 90 -9.62 -0.67 -12.63
CA TYR A 90 -8.92 -0.21 -11.42
C TYR A 90 -7.44 0.03 -11.72
N SER A 91 -6.83 0.99 -11.06
CA SER A 91 -5.38 1.16 -11.08
C SER A 91 -4.86 1.91 -9.86
N ARG A 92 -3.60 1.66 -9.48
CA ARG A 92 -2.86 2.39 -8.43
C ARG A 92 -1.39 2.50 -8.78
N GLY A 93 -0.84 3.68 -8.49
CA GLY A 93 0.61 3.88 -8.45
C GLY A 93 1.13 3.61 -7.05
N PHE A 94 2.31 3.00 -6.92
CA PHE A 94 2.93 2.62 -5.65
C PHE A 94 4.46 2.56 -5.75
N ASN A 95 5.13 2.46 -4.62
CA ASN A 95 6.55 2.12 -4.53
C ASN A 95 6.73 0.81 -3.76
N THR A 96 7.93 0.23 -3.81
CA THR A 96 8.28 -0.99 -3.09
C THR A 96 9.64 -0.89 -2.42
N LEU A 97 9.86 -1.68 -1.39
CA LEU A 97 11.17 -1.79 -0.76
C LEU A 97 12.20 -2.39 -1.70
N PHE A 98 11.77 -3.34 -2.57
CA PHE A 98 12.62 -3.93 -3.61
C PHE A 98 13.19 -2.85 -4.53
N ASN A 99 12.39 -1.88 -4.96
CA ASN A 99 12.86 -0.80 -5.82
C ASN A 99 13.91 0.10 -5.14
N GLU A 100 13.78 0.34 -3.83
CA GLU A 100 14.80 1.06 -3.07
C GLU A 100 16.07 0.23 -2.95
N TRP A 101 15.95 -1.07 -2.62
CA TRP A 101 17.08 -1.98 -2.56
C TRP A 101 17.85 -2.06 -3.88
N GLN A 102 17.18 -2.04 -5.04
CA GLN A 102 17.84 -2.04 -6.36
C GLN A 102 18.85 -0.90 -6.54
N CYS A 103 18.71 0.21 -5.79
CA CYS A 103 19.62 1.34 -5.84
C CYS A 103 20.86 1.16 -4.95
N THR A 104 20.92 0.10 -4.12
CA THR A 104 22.02 -0.15 -3.18
C THR A 104 23.25 -0.76 -3.86
N PRO A 105 24.44 -0.69 -3.21
CA PRO A 105 25.62 -1.43 -3.65
C PRO A 105 25.41 -2.95 -3.65
N GLU A 106 24.66 -3.48 -2.69
CA GLU A 106 24.36 -4.92 -2.56
C GLU A 106 23.66 -5.45 -3.82
N ALA A 107 22.69 -4.75 -4.35
CA ALA A 107 21.94 -5.16 -5.54
C ALA A 107 22.82 -5.30 -6.80
N ARG A 108 24.04 -4.75 -6.80
CA ARG A 108 25.00 -4.87 -7.93
C ARG A 108 25.75 -6.20 -7.94
N ILE A 109 25.76 -6.91 -6.81
CA ILE A 109 26.56 -8.14 -6.61
C ILE A 109 25.72 -9.35 -6.25
N THR A 110 24.44 -9.17 -5.91
CA THR A 110 23.53 -10.27 -5.59
C THR A 110 22.13 -9.99 -6.12
N SER A 111 21.28 -11.02 -6.12
CA SER A 111 19.86 -10.93 -6.41
C SER A 111 19.06 -11.24 -5.14
N LYS A 112 17.91 -10.61 -5.00
CA LYS A 112 16.94 -10.86 -3.92
C LYS A 112 15.55 -11.12 -4.49
N ALA A 113 14.68 -11.70 -3.67
CA ALA A 113 13.25 -11.79 -3.88
C ALA A 113 12.57 -11.32 -2.59
N MET A 114 11.65 -10.35 -2.72
CA MET A 114 10.87 -9.84 -1.60
C MET A 114 9.40 -10.21 -1.79
N PRO A 115 8.75 -10.77 -0.76
CA PRO A 115 7.31 -11.03 -0.80
C PRO A 115 6.54 -9.72 -0.72
N GLU A 116 5.75 -9.44 -1.74
CA GLU A 116 4.93 -8.24 -1.89
C GLU A 116 3.49 -8.60 -2.24
N GLY A 117 2.59 -7.65 -2.20
CA GLY A 117 1.21 -7.84 -2.59
C GLY A 117 0.55 -6.54 -3.01
N VAL A 118 -0.45 -6.63 -3.88
CA VAL A 118 -1.34 -5.51 -4.21
C VAL A 118 -2.78 -5.88 -3.93
N VAL A 119 -3.57 -4.89 -3.54
CA VAL A 119 -4.98 -5.04 -3.22
C VAL A 119 -5.85 -4.19 -4.15
N PHE A 120 -6.98 -4.74 -4.55
CA PHE A 120 -7.98 -4.06 -5.37
C PHE A 120 -9.37 -4.60 -5.04
N PRO A 121 -10.47 -3.91 -5.43
CA PRO A 121 -11.82 -4.41 -5.18
C PRO A 121 -12.02 -5.78 -5.84
N TYR A 122 -12.71 -6.70 -5.19
CA TYR A 122 -12.97 -8.04 -5.71
C TYR A 122 -13.77 -7.98 -7.01
N PRO A 123 -13.26 -8.45 -8.15
CA PRO A 123 -13.95 -8.35 -9.42
C PRO A 123 -15.10 -9.36 -9.52
N LYS A 124 -16.17 -9.00 -10.23
CA LYS A 124 -17.31 -9.89 -10.51
C LYS A 124 -17.02 -10.90 -11.62
N ASN A 125 -16.08 -10.58 -12.49
CA ASN A 125 -15.70 -11.38 -13.65
C ASN A 125 -14.18 -11.51 -13.70
N ASP A 126 -13.66 -12.36 -14.58
CA ASP A 126 -12.24 -12.52 -14.83
C ASP A 126 -11.57 -11.20 -15.20
N VAL A 127 -10.38 -10.99 -14.68
CA VAL A 127 -9.58 -9.79 -14.93
C VAL A 127 -8.15 -10.14 -15.32
N ILE A 128 -7.49 -9.18 -15.96
CA ILE A 128 -6.05 -9.21 -16.22
C ILE A 128 -5.41 -8.14 -15.34
N VAL A 129 -4.48 -8.52 -14.48
CA VAL A 129 -3.69 -7.58 -13.68
C VAL A 129 -2.35 -7.38 -14.36
N GLU A 130 -2.05 -6.14 -14.74
CA GLU A 130 -0.78 -5.77 -15.40
C GLU A 130 0.05 -4.88 -14.50
N PHE A 131 1.35 -5.18 -14.39
CA PHE A 131 2.33 -4.42 -13.63
C PHE A 131 3.24 -3.62 -14.55
N TYR A 132 3.52 -2.40 -14.15
CA TYR A 132 4.35 -1.45 -14.88
C TYR A 132 5.40 -0.86 -13.96
N THR A 133 6.60 -0.64 -14.50
CA THR A 133 7.69 0.06 -13.81
C THR A 133 8.07 1.31 -14.59
N ARG A 134 8.34 2.39 -13.86
CA ARG A 134 8.73 3.68 -14.41
C ARG A 134 10.20 3.67 -14.80
N GLU A 135 10.49 4.05 -16.02
CA GLU A 135 11.86 4.38 -16.45
C GLU A 135 12.26 5.75 -15.87
N ASN A 136 13.26 5.76 -14.98
CA ASN A 136 13.66 6.96 -14.24
C ASN A 136 14.05 8.14 -15.15
N ARG A 137 14.67 7.88 -16.30
CA ARG A 137 15.14 8.92 -17.22
C ARG A 137 14.03 9.61 -17.99
N THR A 138 13.02 8.87 -18.44
CA THR A 138 11.94 9.38 -19.30
C THR A 138 10.62 9.56 -18.58
N GLY A 139 10.46 8.97 -17.39
CA GLY A 139 9.19 8.91 -16.67
C GLY A 139 8.15 7.97 -17.30
N LYS A 140 8.50 7.25 -18.38
CA LYS A 140 7.60 6.36 -19.10
C LYS A 140 7.39 5.07 -18.33
N MET A 141 6.13 4.60 -18.27
CA MET A 141 5.76 3.30 -17.70
C MET A 141 5.96 2.18 -18.73
N HIS A 142 6.63 1.11 -18.32
CA HIS A 142 6.87 -0.09 -19.12
C HIS A 142 6.23 -1.30 -18.46
N LYS A 143 5.39 -2.04 -19.20
CA LYS A 143 4.80 -3.27 -18.71
C LYS A 143 5.88 -4.32 -18.44
N LYS A 144 5.86 -4.88 -17.24
CA LYS A 144 6.81 -5.89 -16.77
C LYS A 144 6.19 -7.26 -16.60
N TRP A 145 4.94 -7.32 -16.17
CA TRP A 145 4.26 -8.56 -15.88
C TRP A 145 2.77 -8.46 -16.14
N SER A 146 2.13 -9.60 -16.34
CA SER A 146 0.69 -9.73 -16.51
C SER A 146 0.22 -11.06 -15.97
N TYR A 147 -0.85 -11.05 -15.20
CA TYR A 147 -1.48 -12.25 -14.67
C TYR A 147 -3.01 -12.22 -14.89
N GLU A 148 -3.53 -13.35 -15.39
CA GLU A 148 -4.98 -13.55 -15.52
C GLU A 148 -5.54 -14.10 -14.22
N VAL A 149 -6.52 -13.40 -13.64
CA VAL A 149 -7.23 -13.83 -12.44
C VAL A 149 -8.60 -14.36 -12.84
N ASP A 150 -8.84 -15.64 -12.58
CA ASP A 150 -10.17 -16.25 -12.58
C ASP A 150 -10.82 -15.94 -11.21
N ALA A 151 -11.84 -15.08 -11.22
CA ALA A 151 -12.48 -14.61 -10.01
C ALA A 151 -13.27 -15.72 -9.26
N ASP A 152 -13.69 -16.76 -9.97
CA ASP A 152 -14.45 -17.90 -9.43
C ASP A 152 -13.57 -19.10 -9.09
N SER A 153 -12.23 -18.99 -9.28
CA SER A 153 -11.29 -20.07 -9.04
C SER A 153 -11.35 -20.59 -7.61
N TYR A 154 -11.38 -21.90 -7.45
CA TYR A 154 -11.27 -22.54 -6.14
C TYR A 154 -9.87 -22.41 -5.51
N PHE A 155 -8.88 -21.97 -6.25
CA PHE A 155 -7.55 -21.63 -5.75
C PHE A 155 -7.49 -20.25 -5.08
N VAL A 156 -8.51 -19.41 -5.21
CA VAL A 156 -8.58 -18.16 -4.45
C VAL A 156 -8.77 -18.50 -2.97
N ARG A 157 -7.72 -18.26 -2.17
CA ARG A 157 -7.76 -18.49 -0.72
C ARG A 157 -8.64 -17.45 -0.05
N ARG A 158 -9.58 -17.88 0.78
CA ARG A 158 -10.45 -16.98 1.53
C ARG A 158 -9.84 -16.65 2.89
N SER A 159 -9.37 -15.42 3.05
CA SER A 159 -8.92 -14.92 4.35
C SER A 159 -10.11 -14.69 5.28
N ARG A 160 -9.92 -15.01 6.57
CA ARG A 160 -10.91 -14.76 7.61
C ARG A 160 -10.24 -14.04 8.77
N PRO A 161 -10.86 -12.97 9.31
CA PRO A 161 -10.36 -12.32 10.51
C PRO A 161 -10.24 -13.30 11.67
N THR A 162 -9.06 -13.38 12.27
CA THR A 162 -8.76 -14.26 13.41
C THR A 162 -8.13 -13.52 14.57
N LEU A 163 -7.60 -12.32 14.33
CA LEU A 163 -6.94 -11.51 15.34
C LEU A 163 -7.92 -10.56 16.02
N SER A 164 -7.67 -10.24 17.29
CA SER A 164 -8.47 -9.27 18.02
C SER A 164 -8.21 -7.85 17.51
N THR A 165 -9.27 -7.05 17.40
CA THR A 165 -9.23 -5.69 16.83
C THR A 165 -9.77 -4.68 17.84
N MET A 166 -9.34 -3.42 17.69
CA MET A 166 -9.74 -2.33 18.60
C MET A 166 -10.01 -1.08 17.78
N ASP A 167 -11.12 -0.41 18.07
CA ASP A 167 -11.37 0.93 17.55
C ASP A 167 -10.56 1.95 18.36
N ILE A 168 -9.66 2.64 17.70
CA ILE A 168 -8.82 3.71 18.30
C ILE A 168 -9.50 5.06 18.10
N HIS A 169 -9.98 5.32 16.90
CA HIS A 169 -10.79 6.48 16.56
C HIS A 169 -11.77 6.05 15.47
N TYR A 170 -13.05 5.96 15.80
CA TYR A 170 -14.06 5.49 14.86
C TYR A 170 -15.14 6.55 14.65
N THR A 171 -15.30 6.99 13.40
CA THR A 171 -16.22 8.08 13.04
C THR A 171 -17.35 7.64 12.12
N GLY A 172 -17.32 6.41 11.62
CA GLY A 172 -18.42 5.91 10.80
C GLY A 172 -18.05 4.81 9.79
N ASN A 173 -18.97 4.59 8.87
CA ASN A 173 -18.89 3.49 7.91
C ASN A 173 -17.60 3.58 7.05
N PRO A 174 -16.80 2.51 6.95
CA PRO A 174 -15.59 2.45 6.12
C PRO A 174 -15.79 2.89 4.67
N ALA A 175 -16.93 2.60 4.06
CA ALA A 175 -17.23 3.04 2.70
C ALA A 175 -17.28 4.58 2.50
N GLN A 176 -17.21 5.35 3.59
CA GLN A 176 -17.31 6.83 3.60
C GLN A 176 -16.21 7.49 4.41
N ARG A 177 -15.21 6.75 4.83
CA ARG A 177 -14.09 7.20 5.65
C ARG A 177 -12.77 6.74 5.03
N VAL A 178 -11.70 7.33 5.49
CA VAL A 178 -10.34 6.83 5.25
C VAL A 178 -10.00 5.91 6.42
N ASP A 179 -9.77 4.65 6.12
CA ASP A 179 -9.52 3.63 7.14
C ASP A 179 -8.03 3.36 7.28
N VAL A 180 -7.49 3.69 8.47
CA VAL A 180 -6.09 3.47 8.84
C VAL A 180 -6.03 2.28 9.79
N VAL A 181 -5.28 1.24 9.41
CA VAL A 181 -4.96 0.13 10.31
C VAL A 181 -3.61 0.38 10.98
N ILE A 182 -3.57 0.19 12.31
CA ILE A 182 -2.35 0.27 13.13
C ILE A 182 -1.96 -1.14 13.57
N ILE A 183 -0.73 -1.52 13.26
CA ILE A 183 -0.17 -2.86 13.53
C ILE A 183 0.96 -2.74 14.54
N PRO A 184 1.00 -3.59 15.61
CA PRO A 184 2.10 -3.64 16.56
C PRO A 184 3.30 -4.35 15.99
N GLU A 185 4.50 -3.90 16.34
CA GLU A 185 5.74 -4.61 16.05
C GLU A 185 6.68 -4.55 17.25
N GLY A 186 7.10 -5.73 17.72
CA GLY A 186 7.95 -5.86 18.92
C GLY A 186 7.20 -5.66 20.24
N TYR A 187 5.88 -5.78 20.27
CA TYR A 187 5.10 -5.81 21.51
C TYR A 187 4.72 -7.25 21.85
N THR A 188 5.09 -7.71 23.04
CA THR A 188 4.72 -9.03 23.56
C THR A 188 3.26 -9.04 24.04
N GLU A 189 2.69 -10.23 24.31
CA GLU A 189 1.32 -10.36 24.82
C GLU A 189 1.11 -9.55 26.11
N ALA A 190 2.13 -9.47 26.97
CA ALA A 190 2.09 -8.68 28.22
C ALA A 190 2.09 -7.16 28.00
N GLU A 191 2.46 -6.70 26.80
CA GLU A 191 2.59 -5.28 26.46
C GLU A 191 1.40 -4.72 25.64
N LYS A 192 0.26 -5.45 25.62
CA LYS A 192 -0.94 -5.03 24.87
C LYS A 192 -1.40 -3.63 25.25
N ASP A 193 -1.50 -3.33 26.54
CA ASP A 193 -1.93 -1.99 27.01
C ASP A 193 -0.97 -0.88 26.60
N LYS A 194 0.33 -1.18 26.57
CA LYS A 194 1.36 -0.26 26.09
C LYS A 194 1.18 0.05 24.58
N PHE A 195 0.90 -0.98 23.78
CA PHE A 195 0.58 -0.80 22.36
C PHE A 195 -0.69 0.04 22.16
N VAL A 196 -1.77 -0.26 22.90
CA VAL A 196 -3.04 0.49 22.81
C VAL A 196 -2.82 1.97 23.15
N ALA A 197 -2.02 2.24 24.18
CA ALA A 197 -1.66 3.62 24.53
C ALA A 197 -0.86 4.32 23.42
N ALA A 198 0.09 3.61 22.79
CA ALA A 198 0.87 4.12 21.66
C ALA A 198 -0.02 4.40 20.43
N ALA A 199 -0.94 3.49 20.10
CA ALA A 199 -1.87 3.65 18.98
C ALA A 199 -2.82 4.84 19.18
N ASN A 200 -3.33 5.05 20.40
CA ASN A 200 -4.15 6.21 20.73
C ASN A 200 -3.34 7.53 20.63
N ALA A 201 -2.10 7.53 21.12
CA ALA A 201 -1.21 8.69 21.03
C ALA A 201 -0.90 9.03 19.57
N PHE A 202 -0.61 8.03 18.74
CA PHE A 202 -0.37 8.18 17.31
C PHE A 202 -1.57 8.77 16.57
N ALA A 203 -2.76 8.20 16.74
CA ALA A 203 -3.96 8.70 16.07
C ALA A 203 -4.27 10.15 16.49
N LYS A 204 -4.16 10.46 17.79
CA LYS A 204 -4.33 11.81 18.32
C LYS A 204 -3.31 12.79 17.74
N ASP A 205 -2.05 12.35 17.60
CA ASP A 205 -0.99 13.19 17.07
C ASP A 205 -1.26 13.52 15.59
N ILE A 206 -1.50 12.53 14.74
CA ILE A 206 -1.86 12.73 13.33
C ILE A 206 -3.03 13.68 13.17
N LEU A 207 -4.12 13.47 13.92
CA LEU A 207 -5.32 14.30 13.86
C LEU A 207 -5.14 15.71 14.47
N SER A 208 -3.99 16.01 15.08
CA SER A 208 -3.67 17.34 15.61
C SER A 208 -3.04 18.27 14.58
N TYR A 209 -2.57 17.76 13.45
CA TYR A 209 -1.92 18.56 12.40
C TYR A 209 -2.88 18.99 11.30
N HIS A 210 -2.69 20.21 10.80
CA HIS A 210 -3.35 20.68 9.57
C HIS A 210 -2.84 19.86 8.36
N PRO A 211 -3.68 19.39 7.43
CA PRO A 211 -5.14 19.59 7.34
C PRO A 211 -5.98 18.51 8.07
N TYR A 212 -5.38 17.52 8.71
CA TYR A 212 -6.09 16.38 9.31
C TYR A 212 -7.05 16.80 10.44
N THR A 213 -6.73 17.86 11.18
CA THR A 213 -7.60 18.41 12.22
C THR A 213 -8.99 18.78 11.68
N GLU A 214 -9.05 19.32 10.46
CA GLU A 214 -10.29 19.77 9.83
C GLU A 214 -11.12 18.62 9.30
N TYR A 215 -10.48 17.45 9.07
CA TYR A 215 -11.09 16.26 8.52
C TYR A 215 -11.10 15.09 9.50
N ALA A 216 -10.92 15.34 10.82
CA ALA A 216 -10.82 14.27 11.81
C ALA A 216 -12.05 13.34 11.81
N ASP A 217 -13.24 13.89 11.48
CA ASP A 217 -14.48 13.12 11.32
C ASP A 217 -14.54 12.25 10.06
N LYS A 218 -13.53 12.30 9.19
CA LYS A 218 -13.41 11.51 7.95
C LYS A 218 -12.45 10.33 8.09
N PHE A 219 -11.82 10.15 9.23
CA PHE A 219 -10.87 9.07 9.48
C PHE A 219 -11.42 8.05 10.46
N ASN A 220 -11.14 6.79 10.18
CA ASN A 220 -11.18 5.71 11.15
C ASN A 220 -9.75 5.23 11.40
N PHE A 221 -9.38 5.05 12.67
CA PHE A 221 -8.16 4.36 13.08
C PHE A 221 -8.55 3.11 13.85
N ARG A 222 -8.10 1.95 13.38
CA ARG A 222 -8.27 0.67 14.05
C ARG A 222 -6.92 0.02 14.30
N ALA A 223 -6.80 -0.67 15.40
CA ALA A 223 -5.62 -1.48 15.68
C ALA A 223 -5.96 -2.96 15.58
N VAL A 224 -5.01 -3.75 15.10
CA VAL A 224 -5.08 -5.22 15.09
C VAL A 224 -4.03 -5.72 16.07
N TRP A 225 -4.39 -6.66 16.96
CA TRP A 225 -3.47 -7.21 17.93
C TRP A 225 -2.76 -8.45 17.38
N ALA A 226 -1.48 -8.29 17.05
CA ALA A 226 -0.57 -9.34 16.60
C ALA A 226 0.70 -9.30 17.47
N PRO A 227 0.74 -10.01 18.60
CA PRO A 227 1.87 -9.95 19.53
C PRO A 227 3.13 -10.59 18.94
N SER A 228 4.27 -10.04 19.31
CA SER A 228 5.60 -10.58 19.06
C SER A 228 6.04 -11.53 20.17
N GLU A 229 6.96 -12.43 19.87
CA GLU A 229 7.55 -13.33 20.87
C GLU A 229 8.47 -12.56 21.84
N GLU A 230 9.24 -11.58 21.29
CA GLU A 230 10.17 -10.75 22.05
C GLU A 230 9.78 -9.26 22.00
N SER A 231 10.12 -8.56 23.10
CA SER A 231 9.91 -7.12 23.20
C SER A 231 11.02 -6.33 22.50
N GLY A 232 10.64 -5.27 21.79
CA GLY A 232 11.56 -4.46 20.98
C GLY A 232 11.72 -4.98 19.57
N ILE A 233 12.57 -4.34 18.78
CA ILE A 233 12.89 -4.74 17.40
C ILE A 233 14.39 -4.92 17.21
N SER A 234 14.78 -5.60 16.14
CA SER A 234 16.20 -5.85 15.82
C SER A 234 16.97 -4.58 15.53
N ILE A 235 18.21 -4.50 16.05
CA ILE A 235 19.16 -3.40 15.82
C ILE A 235 20.49 -4.02 15.35
N PRO A 236 20.63 -4.36 14.06
CA PRO A 236 21.79 -5.07 13.53
C PRO A 236 23.13 -4.42 13.86
N GLY A 237 23.23 -3.09 13.80
CA GLY A 237 24.46 -2.36 14.16
C GLY A 237 24.87 -2.48 15.62
N GLU A 238 23.99 -2.96 16.50
CA GLU A 238 24.26 -3.25 17.92
C GLU A 238 24.34 -4.77 18.18
N HIS A 239 24.33 -5.60 17.12
CA HIS A 239 24.27 -7.07 17.20
C HIS A 239 23.07 -7.59 18.01
N LEU A 240 21.96 -6.84 18.02
CA LEU A 240 20.73 -7.17 18.72
C LEU A 240 19.69 -7.69 17.73
N TRP A 241 19.28 -8.94 17.92
CA TRP A 241 18.25 -9.59 17.11
C TRP A 241 17.06 -9.97 17.99
N ARG A 242 15.84 -9.83 17.45
CA ARG A 242 14.57 -10.09 18.13
C ARG A 242 13.65 -10.89 17.22
N SER A 243 12.95 -11.88 17.80
CA SER A 243 11.86 -12.59 17.14
C SER A 243 10.57 -11.78 17.29
N THR A 244 10.16 -11.10 16.22
CA THR A 244 9.01 -10.21 16.25
C THR A 244 7.97 -10.57 15.18
N ALA A 245 6.78 -9.98 15.26
CA ALA A 245 5.66 -10.33 14.38
C ALA A 245 5.98 -10.08 12.89
N LEU A 246 6.74 -9.05 12.57
CA LEU A 246 7.07 -8.65 11.20
C LEU A 246 8.57 -8.72 10.89
N ASP A 247 9.41 -9.11 11.86
CA ASP A 247 10.86 -9.11 11.73
C ASP A 247 11.45 -7.74 11.33
N ALA A 248 10.82 -6.65 11.78
CA ALA A 248 11.30 -5.30 11.47
C ALA A 248 12.65 -5.01 12.16
N HIS A 249 13.50 -4.28 11.45
CA HIS A 249 14.81 -3.95 11.95
C HIS A 249 15.24 -2.53 11.58
N TYR A 250 16.10 -1.95 12.37
CA TYR A 250 16.90 -0.77 12.03
C TYR A 250 18.00 -1.12 11.03
N TYR A 251 18.74 -0.12 10.58
CA TYR A 251 19.88 -0.29 9.64
C TYR A 251 19.49 -0.85 8.26
N THR A 252 18.23 -0.70 7.86
CA THR A 252 17.84 -1.03 6.49
C THR A 252 18.71 -0.24 5.51
N PHE A 253 19.35 -0.94 4.56
CA PHE A 253 20.29 -0.37 3.58
C PHE A 253 21.40 0.48 4.22
N ASP A 254 21.98 0.03 5.35
CA ASP A 254 23.03 0.68 6.13
C ASP A 254 22.62 2.05 6.71
N SER A 255 21.34 2.39 6.71
CA SER A 255 20.85 3.63 7.31
C SER A 255 20.34 3.38 8.74
N GLU A 256 21.08 3.89 9.72
CA GLU A 256 20.87 3.62 11.15
C GLU A 256 19.42 3.79 11.63
N ARG A 257 18.73 4.83 11.13
CA ARG A 257 17.36 5.16 11.57
C ARG A 257 16.27 4.59 10.68
N TYR A 258 16.65 3.97 9.57
CA TYR A 258 15.68 3.43 8.62
C TYR A 258 15.20 2.08 9.13
N GLN A 259 13.90 2.03 9.49
CA GLN A 259 13.23 0.82 9.93
C GLN A 259 12.39 0.27 8.78
N MET A 260 12.57 -1.01 8.46
CA MET A 260 11.74 -1.72 7.49
C MET A 260 11.62 -3.20 7.88
N PHE A 261 10.76 -3.90 7.19
CA PHE A 261 10.61 -5.36 7.13
C PHE A 261 10.60 -5.77 5.67
N GLU A 262 11.04 -6.97 5.34
CA GLU A 262 11.11 -7.44 3.95
C GLU A 262 9.82 -8.16 3.51
N ASP A 263 9.05 -8.73 4.44
CA ASP A 263 7.85 -9.51 4.15
C ASP A 263 6.56 -8.66 4.28
N TYR A 264 6.14 -8.08 3.16
CA TYR A 264 4.91 -7.28 3.13
C TYR A 264 3.63 -8.14 3.15
N GLN A 265 3.68 -9.40 2.72
CA GLN A 265 2.53 -10.30 2.76
C GLN A 265 2.08 -10.57 4.21
N ARG A 266 3.02 -10.71 5.16
CA ARG A 266 2.70 -10.83 6.61
C ARG A 266 1.97 -9.59 7.14
N VAL A 267 2.34 -8.41 6.66
CA VAL A 267 1.65 -7.16 7.04
C VAL A 267 0.21 -7.15 6.52
N LEU A 268 0.01 -7.55 5.27
CA LEU A 268 -1.31 -7.65 4.66
C LEU A 268 -2.19 -8.70 5.38
N ASP A 269 -1.63 -9.84 5.81
CA ASP A 269 -2.36 -10.85 6.59
C ASP A 269 -2.89 -10.29 7.91
N ILE A 270 -2.11 -9.44 8.58
CA ILE A 270 -2.56 -8.77 9.81
C ILE A 270 -3.59 -7.68 9.47
N ALA A 271 -3.32 -6.85 8.46
CA ALA A 271 -4.20 -5.75 8.06
C ALA A 271 -5.60 -6.23 7.66
N ALA A 272 -5.71 -7.38 6.99
CA ALA A 272 -6.96 -7.98 6.50
C ALA A 272 -8.00 -8.30 7.60
N ASN A 273 -7.62 -8.18 8.88
CA ASN A 273 -8.55 -8.37 10.01
C ASN A 273 -9.53 -7.20 10.21
N VAL A 274 -9.28 -6.04 9.58
CA VAL A 274 -10.14 -4.85 9.60
C VAL A 274 -10.25 -4.25 8.19
N PRO A 275 -11.27 -3.42 7.91
CA PRO A 275 -11.24 -2.55 6.73
C PRO A 275 -10.03 -1.60 6.80
N TYR A 276 -9.27 -1.48 5.71
CA TYR A 276 -8.09 -0.60 5.64
C TYR A 276 -7.86 -0.02 4.23
N GLU A 277 -7.28 1.17 4.18
CA GLU A 277 -6.70 1.82 2.99
C GLU A 277 -5.24 2.18 3.25
N ILE A 278 -4.90 2.52 4.50
CA ILE A 278 -3.57 2.95 4.92
C ILE A 278 -3.10 2.01 6.03
N ILE A 279 -1.88 1.50 5.88
CA ILE A 279 -1.24 0.63 6.88
C ILE A 279 -0.17 1.43 7.61
N TYR A 280 -0.20 1.37 8.95
CA TYR A 280 0.84 1.97 9.78
C TYR A 280 1.32 1.00 10.86
N VAL A 281 2.64 0.77 10.91
CA VAL A 281 3.27 -0.11 11.87
C VAL A 281 3.91 0.73 12.98
N LEU A 282 3.56 0.44 14.23
CA LEU A 282 4.16 1.07 15.40
C LEU A 282 5.13 0.10 16.08
N THR A 283 6.41 0.46 16.09
CA THR A 283 7.46 -0.37 16.69
C THR A 283 7.68 -0.04 18.16
N ASN A 284 7.84 -1.07 18.98
CA ASN A 284 8.15 -0.96 20.40
C ASN A 284 9.62 -0.58 20.62
N SER A 285 9.98 0.66 20.30
CA SER A 285 11.34 1.15 20.42
C SER A 285 11.40 2.56 21.00
N GLN A 286 12.44 2.84 21.78
CA GLN A 286 12.78 4.18 22.27
C GLN A 286 13.83 4.86 21.38
N LYS A 287 14.46 4.13 20.47
CA LYS A 287 15.40 4.67 19.49
C LYS A 287 14.60 5.37 18.37
N TYR A 288 14.97 6.60 18.05
CA TYR A 288 14.35 7.32 16.92
C TYR A 288 14.58 6.59 15.59
N GLY A 289 13.52 6.38 14.85
CA GLY A 289 13.59 5.77 13.52
C GLY A 289 12.20 5.53 12.94
N GLY A 290 12.18 5.14 11.69
CA GLY A 290 11.00 4.85 10.93
C GLY A 290 11.27 4.90 9.43
N GLY A 291 10.23 4.78 8.65
CA GLY A 291 10.27 4.86 7.20
C GLY A 291 8.88 4.82 6.60
N GLY A 292 8.79 4.83 5.28
CA GLY A 292 7.52 4.71 4.60
C GLY A 292 7.68 4.48 3.11
N ILE A 293 6.83 3.64 2.57
CA ILE A 293 6.77 3.29 1.15
C ILE A 293 5.44 3.78 0.60
N TYR A 294 5.51 4.60 -0.45
CA TYR A 294 4.33 5.23 -1.05
C TYR A 294 3.27 4.22 -1.46
N ASN A 295 2.04 4.41 -0.97
CA ASN A 295 0.88 3.52 -1.17
C ASN A 295 1.10 2.06 -0.75
N PHE A 296 2.04 1.81 0.16
CA PHE A 296 2.27 0.52 0.79
C PHE A 296 2.05 0.63 2.29
N TYR A 297 3.02 1.20 3.04
CA TYR A 297 2.91 1.34 4.49
C TYR A 297 3.81 2.45 5.04
N GLY A 298 3.52 2.84 6.29
CA GLY A 298 4.41 3.63 7.12
C GLY A 298 4.83 2.84 8.36
N ILE A 299 6.02 3.09 8.88
CA ILE A 299 6.55 2.48 10.11
C ILE A 299 7.29 3.50 10.95
N SER A 300 7.08 3.51 12.27
CA SER A 300 7.82 4.39 13.17
C SER A 300 7.94 3.86 14.59
N ALA A 301 8.99 4.30 15.27
CA ALA A 301 9.17 4.06 16.69
C ALA A 301 8.10 4.85 17.50
N ALA A 302 7.39 4.15 18.40
CA ALA A 302 6.27 4.71 19.15
C ALA A 302 6.62 5.24 20.55
N ASN A 303 7.73 4.80 21.14
CA ASN A 303 8.05 5.05 22.54
C ASN A 303 9.24 6.02 22.74
N ILE A 304 9.42 6.99 21.84
CA ILE A 304 10.53 7.95 21.88
C ILE A 304 10.33 8.89 23.07
N PRO A 305 11.28 8.95 24.03
CA PRO A 305 11.18 9.87 25.14
C PRO A 305 11.12 11.33 24.67
N GLY A 306 10.13 12.08 25.12
CA GLY A 306 9.97 13.50 24.80
C GLY A 306 9.36 13.82 23.42
N ALA A 307 8.94 12.82 22.63
CA ALA A 307 8.31 13.07 21.33
C ALA A 307 6.96 13.83 21.45
N SER A 308 6.25 13.66 22.58
CA SER A 308 4.97 14.34 22.85
C SER A 308 5.09 15.80 23.28
N THR A 309 6.30 16.38 23.38
CA THR A 309 6.51 17.74 23.92
C THR A 309 7.08 18.74 22.90
N ARG A 310 7.36 18.34 21.68
CA ARG A 310 7.76 19.28 20.63
C ARG A 310 6.53 19.94 19.99
N LYS A 311 5.88 20.82 20.74
CA LYS A 311 5.06 21.91 20.17
C LYS A 311 6.04 22.97 19.69
N THR A 312 6.28 23.06 18.42
CA THR A 312 6.76 24.27 17.75
C THR A 312 5.87 24.57 16.57
#